data_33a4969de582acf88f21132975f7d20f
#
_entry.id   33a4969de582acf88f21132975f7d20f
#
_cell.length_a   1.000
_cell.length_b   1.000
_cell.length_c   1.000
_cell.angle_alpha   90.00
_cell.angle_beta   90.00
_cell.angle_gamma   90.00
#
_symmetry.space_group_name_H-M   'P 1'
#
loop_
_entity.id
_entity.type
_entity.pdbx_description
1 polymer ?
#
loop_
_entity_poly.entity_id
_entity_poly.type
_entity_poly.pdbx_seq_one_letter_code
_entity_poly.pdbx_strand_id
1 'polypeptide(L)'
;GGSSLVAVSAYFIGMAAIICSGVILKKTKLFAGDPAPFVMELPAYHVPAWGNVFRATWERGWSFIKRAGSVILAATVVLWFLQGFGFENGAFGMVEDQDNSVLAAIATKIAWIFAPLGFGNWRATVASVSGLIAKENVVGTFGVLYHFGGELSENGDEIWAAVAQDYTALSAYAFMIFNLLCAP
;
A
#
# COMPACT_ATOMS: atom_id res chain seq x y z
N GLY A 1 20.15 9.44 12.59
CA GLY A 1 21.07 8.33 12.23
C GLY A 1 20.41 6.95 12.09
N GLY A 2 19.16 6.71 12.54
CA GLY A 2 18.53 5.41 12.48
C GLY A 2 17.78 5.09 11.17
N SER A 3 17.34 6.07 10.43
CA SER A 3 16.49 5.89 9.24
C SER A 3 17.19 5.12 8.11
N SER A 4 18.48 5.34 7.89
CA SER A 4 19.25 4.60 6.87
C SER A 4 19.41 3.12 7.21
N LEU A 5 19.61 2.77 8.47
CA LEU A 5 19.67 1.37 8.91
C LEU A 5 18.31 0.67 8.75
N VAL A 6 17.23 1.37 9.07
CA VAL A 6 15.86 0.87 8.88
C VAL A 6 15.58 0.62 7.40
N ALA A 7 15.92 1.54 6.51
CA ALA A 7 15.72 1.37 5.07
C ALA A 7 16.53 0.18 4.52
N VAL A 8 17.78 0.03 4.92
CA VAL A 8 18.63 -1.10 4.52
C VAL A 8 18.07 -2.42 5.05
N SER A 9 17.64 -2.47 6.32
CA SER A 9 17.05 -3.67 6.90
C SER A 9 15.76 -4.09 6.19
N ALA A 10 14.89 -3.14 5.81
CA ALA A 10 13.68 -3.40 5.06
C ALA A 10 13.97 -4.05 3.70
N TYR A 11 15.01 -3.58 3.01
CA TYR A 11 15.44 -4.16 1.75
C TYR A 11 15.89 -5.64 1.89
N PHE A 12 16.72 -5.93 2.90
CA PHE A 12 17.15 -7.30 3.17
C PHE A 12 16.00 -8.22 3.60
N ILE A 13 15.06 -7.72 4.40
CA ILE A 13 13.87 -8.48 4.79
C ILE A 13 13.01 -8.77 3.56
N GLY A 14 12.83 -7.81 2.66
CA GLY A 14 12.12 -8.03 1.40
C GLY A 14 12.75 -9.15 0.58
N MET A 15 14.07 -9.14 0.39
CA MET A 15 14.79 -10.22 -0.31
C MET A 15 14.64 -11.57 0.39
N ALA A 16 14.80 -11.61 1.71
CA ALA A 16 14.65 -12.83 2.49
C ALA A 16 13.22 -13.39 2.37
N ALA A 17 12.20 -12.54 2.42
CA ALA A 17 10.80 -12.94 2.25
C ALA A 17 10.54 -13.54 0.86
N ILE A 18 11.10 -12.98 -0.21
CA ILE A 18 10.98 -13.51 -1.57
C ILE A 18 11.62 -14.89 -1.66
N ILE A 19 12.84 -15.06 -1.12
CA ILE A 19 13.54 -16.34 -1.14
C ILE A 19 12.76 -17.40 -0.34
N CYS A 20 12.35 -17.07 0.89
CA CYS A 20 11.59 -17.97 1.75
C CYS A 20 10.26 -18.37 1.12
N SER A 21 9.49 -17.41 0.60
CA SER A 21 8.22 -17.70 -0.05
C SER A 21 8.40 -18.53 -1.32
N GLY A 22 9.41 -18.26 -2.12
CA GLY A 22 9.74 -19.06 -3.29
C GLY A 22 10.10 -20.51 -2.95
N VAL A 23 10.88 -20.73 -1.90
CA VAL A 23 11.23 -22.09 -1.42
C VAL A 23 9.99 -22.81 -0.89
N ILE A 24 9.16 -22.13 -0.11
CA ILE A 24 7.92 -22.71 0.45
C ILE A 24 6.95 -23.06 -0.68
N LEU A 25 6.70 -22.13 -1.60
CA LEU A 25 5.79 -22.33 -2.72
C LEU A 25 6.24 -23.48 -3.62
N LYS A 26 7.52 -23.60 -3.91
CA LYS A 26 8.07 -24.73 -4.72
C LYS A 26 7.81 -26.10 -4.08
N LYS A 27 7.71 -26.16 -2.75
CA LYS A 27 7.39 -27.41 -2.03
C LYS A 27 5.91 -27.75 -2.00
N THR A 28 5.02 -26.82 -2.35
CA THR A 28 3.59 -27.07 -2.42
C THR A 28 3.21 -27.72 -3.74
N LYS A 29 2.30 -28.71 -3.70
CA LYS A 29 1.85 -29.45 -4.90
C LYS A 29 1.27 -28.56 -6.01
N LEU A 30 0.75 -27.39 -5.66
CA LEU A 30 0.18 -26.42 -6.61
C LEU A 30 1.24 -25.72 -7.47
N PHE A 31 2.47 -25.58 -6.95
CA PHE A 31 3.56 -24.86 -7.61
C PHE A 31 4.79 -25.74 -7.86
N ALA A 32 4.73 -27.02 -7.52
CA ALA A 32 5.74 -28.01 -7.81
C ALA A 32 5.63 -28.40 -9.29
N GLY A 33 6.15 -27.57 -10.18
CA GLY A 33 6.32 -27.87 -11.59
C GLY A 33 7.80 -28.17 -11.90
N ASP A 34 8.04 -28.91 -12.97
CA ASP A 34 9.38 -29.05 -13.51
C ASP A 34 9.89 -27.69 -13.97
N PRO A 35 11.17 -27.36 -13.70
CA PRO A 35 11.75 -26.12 -14.21
C PRO A 35 11.63 -26.13 -15.73
N ALA A 36 11.02 -25.07 -16.28
CA ALA A 36 10.93 -24.92 -17.73
C ALA A 36 12.35 -25.06 -18.34
N PRO A 37 12.52 -25.89 -19.39
CA PRO A 37 13.82 -26.03 -20.02
C PRO A 37 14.27 -24.65 -20.51
N PHE A 38 15.43 -24.25 -20.06
CA PHE A 38 16.01 -22.94 -20.41
C PHE A 38 16.56 -23.04 -21.84
N VAL A 39 15.66 -22.90 -22.83
CA VAL A 39 16.07 -22.81 -24.23
C VAL A 39 16.35 -21.35 -24.52
N MET A 40 17.60 -20.95 -24.46
CA MET A 40 18.06 -19.65 -24.93
C MET A 40 18.36 -19.74 -26.44
N GLU A 41 17.32 -19.66 -27.25
CA GLU A 41 17.51 -19.16 -28.60
C GLU A 41 17.65 -17.66 -28.51
N LEU A 42 18.88 -17.16 -28.64
CA LEU A 42 19.13 -15.72 -28.72
C LEU A 42 18.51 -15.21 -30.03
N PRO A 43 17.41 -14.43 -29.97
CA PRO A 43 16.89 -13.83 -31.18
C PRO A 43 17.92 -12.88 -31.76
N ALA A 44 18.04 -12.85 -33.09
CA ALA A 44 18.94 -11.94 -33.77
C ALA A 44 18.70 -10.51 -33.33
N TYR A 45 19.76 -9.85 -32.85
CA TYR A 45 19.66 -8.46 -32.40
C TYR A 45 19.37 -7.54 -33.61
N HIS A 46 18.20 -6.94 -33.62
CA HIS A 46 17.85 -5.91 -34.57
C HIS A 46 17.81 -4.56 -33.86
N VAL A 47 18.34 -3.54 -34.48
CA VAL A 47 18.23 -2.17 -33.98
C VAL A 47 16.74 -1.80 -33.93
N PRO A 48 16.19 -1.42 -32.79
CA PRO A 48 14.77 -1.11 -32.70
C PRO A 48 14.42 0.11 -33.54
N ALA A 49 13.35 -0.02 -34.32
CA ALA A 49 12.81 1.13 -35.05
C ALA A 49 12.22 2.14 -34.06
N TRP A 50 12.72 3.36 -34.07
CA TRP A 50 12.34 4.43 -33.14
C TRP A 50 10.81 4.67 -33.09
N GLY A 51 10.13 4.60 -34.24
CA GLY A 51 8.67 4.72 -34.30
C GLY A 51 7.93 3.65 -33.48
N ASN A 52 8.40 2.40 -33.54
CA ASN A 52 7.82 1.30 -32.77
C ASN A 52 8.08 1.46 -31.27
N VAL A 53 9.28 1.92 -30.90
CA VAL A 53 9.62 2.20 -29.50
C VAL A 53 8.71 3.30 -28.92
N PHE A 54 8.58 4.42 -29.62
CA PHE A 54 7.71 5.53 -29.18
C PHE A 54 6.27 5.10 -29.05
N ARG A 55 5.75 4.39 -30.04
CA ARG A 55 4.36 3.91 -30.02
C ARG A 55 4.13 2.94 -28.87
N ALA A 56 4.99 1.95 -28.69
CA ALA A 56 4.87 0.97 -27.62
C ALA A 56 5.01 1.63 -26.22
N THR A 57 5.89 2.61 -26.09
CA THR A 57 6.04 3.37 -24.84
C THR A 57 4.81 4.20 -24.55
N TRP A 58 4.25 4.89 -25.56
CA TRP A 58 3.03 5.67 -25.41
C TRP A 58 1.83 4.79 -25.03
N GLU A 59 1.62 3.68 -25.73
CA GLU A 59 0.51 2.75 -25.46
C GLU A 59 0.60 2.18 -24.04
N ARG A 60 1.81 1.79 -23.61
CA ARG A 60 2.02 1.30 -22.23
C ARG A 60 1.85 2.39 -21.19
N GLY A 61 2.43 3.57 -21.42
CA GLY A 61 2.31 4.72 -20.53
C GLY A 61 0.86 5.15 -20.38
N TRP A 62 0.12 5.26 -21.50
CA TRP A 62 -1.29 5.63 -21.47
C TRP A 62 -2.17 4.59 -20.77
N SER A 63 -1.91 3.31 -20.99
CA SER A 63 -2.61 2.23 -20.31
C SER A 63 -2.34 2.24 -18.81
N PHE A 64 -1.10 2.54 -18.39
CA PHE A 64 -0.74 2.70 -17.00
C PHE A 64 -1.47 3.89 -16.35
N ILE A 65 -1.45 5.07 -16.98
CA ILE A 65 -2.15 6.27 -16.50
C ILE A 65 -3.64 6.01 -16.35
N LYS A 66 -4.27 5.40 -17.36
CA LYS A 66 -5.70 5.05 -17.31
C LYS A 66 -6.01 4.12 -16.13
N ARG A 67 -5.24 3.05 -15.96
CA ARG A 67 -5.47 2.05 -14.92
C ARG A 67 -5.20 2.63 -13.52
N ALA A 68 -4.04 3.22 -13.32
CA ALA A 68 -3.66 3.81 -12.05
C ALA A 68 -4.59 4.97 -11.67
N GLY A 69 -4.83 5.90 -12.59
CA GLY A 69 -5.68 7.05 -12.34
C GLY A 69 -7.12 6.67 -12.01
N SER A 70 -7.72 5.71 -12.73
CA SER A 70 -9.09 5.29 -12.46
C SER A 70 -9.23 4.56 -11.11
N VAL A 71 -8.29 3.68 -10.77
CA VAL A 71 -8.32 2.93 -9.50
C VAL A 71 -8.09 3.88 -8.32
N ILE A 72 -7.10 4.76 -8.43
CA ILE A 72 -6.80 5.74 -7.37
C ILE A 72 -7.98 6.68 -7.17
N LEU A 73 -8.54 7.24 -8.25
CA LEU A 73 -9.70 8.11 -8.18
C LEU A 73 -10.91 7.41 -7.54
N ALA A 74 -11.23 6.19 -8.00
CA ALA A 74 -12.34 5.43 -7.45
C ALA A 74 -12.12 5.12 -5.96
N ALA A 75 -10.91 4.69 -5.58
CA ALA A 75 -10.56 4.42 -4.18
C ALA A 75 -10.68 5.69 -3.31
N THR A 76 -10.18 6.83 -3.81
CA THR A 76 -10.26 8.10 -3.08
C THR A 76 -11.70 8.55 -2.88
N VAL A 77 -12.55 8.45 -3.91
CA VAL A 77 -13.98 8.80 -3.81
C VAL A 77 -14.70 7.90 -2.80
N VAL A 78 -14.44 6.58 -2.85
CA VAL A 78 -15.02 5.62 -1.90
C VAL A 78 -14.57 5.91 -0.47
N LEU A 79 -13.28 6.13 -0.25
CA LEU A 79 -12.74 6.47 1.07
C LEU A 79 -13.31 7.78 1.59
N TRP A 80 -13.38 8.81 0.75
CA TRP A 80 -13.99 10.09 1.11
C TRP A 80 -15.45 9.93 1.54
N PHE A 81 -16.23 9.17 0.77
CA PHE A 81 -17.63 8.90 1.12
C PHE A 81 -17.75 8.15 2.44
N LEU A 82 -17.01 7.04 2.60
CA LEU A 82 -17.05 6.23 3.83
C LEU A 82 -16.54 6.97 5.06
N GLN A 83 -15.67 7.96 4.88
CA GLN A 83 -15.12 8.77 5.95
C GLN A 83 -16.05 9.92 6.34
N GLY A 84 -16.74 10.52 5.35
CA GLY A 84 -17.66 11.64 5.58
C GLY A 84 -19.02 11.23 6.10
N PHE A 85 -19.40 9.96 5.98
CA PHE A 85 -20.71 9.47 6.41
C PHE A 85 -20.56 8.45 7.54
N GLY A 86 -21.48 8.48 8.49
CA GLY A 86 -21.49 7.58 9.63
C GLY A 86 -22.78 7.64 10.42
N PHE A 87 -22.73 7.08 11.62
CA PHE A 87 -23.85 7.08 12.55
C PHE A 87 -23.51 7.97 13.74
N GLU A 88 -24.16 9.12 13.82
CA GLU A 88 -24.04 10.03 14.93
C GLU A 88 -25.44 10.26 15.55
N ASN A 89 -25.55 10.18 16.88
CA ASN A 89 -26.83 10.32 17.62
C ASN A 89 -27.98 9.39 17.14
N GLY A 90 -27.63 8.22 16.54
CA GLY A 90 -28.62 7.27 16.04
C GLY A 90 -29.16 7.58 14.64
N ALA A 91 -28.72 8.64 14.00
CA ALA A 91 -29.08 9.01 12.64
C ALA A 91 -27.87 8.78 11.70
N PHE A 92 -28.17 8.32 10.47
CA PHE A 92 -27.16 8.24 9.42
C PHE A 92 -27.02 9.58 8.72
N GLY A 93 -25.83 10.13 8.69
CA GLY A 93 -25.57 11.43 8.08
C GLY A 93 -24.09 11.73 7.92
N MET A 94 -23.78 12.97 7.57
CA MET A 94 -22.39 13.44 7.60
C MET A 94 -21.95 13.55 9.05
N VAL A 95 -20.77 13.00 9.35
CA VAL A 95 -20.17 13.00 10.69
C VAL A 95 -19.03 13.99 10.75
N GLU A 96 -18.95 14.73 11.84
CA GLU A 96 -17.81 15.64 12.10
C GLU A 96 -16.63 14.87 12.69
N ASP A 97 -16.91 13.86 13.52
CA ASP A 97 -15.89 13.01 14.10
C ASP A 97 -15.70 11.73 13.25
N GLN A 98 -14.51 11.57 12.70
CA GLN A 98 -14.17 10.42 11.87
C GLN A 98 -14.22 9.08 12.62
N ASP A 99 -14.11 9.09 13.93
CA ASP A 99 -14.23 7.88 14.74
C ASP A 99 -15.66 7.28 14.67
N ASN A 100 -16.67 8.10 14.34
CA ASN A 100 -18.06 7.71 14.13
C ASN A 100 -18.40 7.36 12.67
N SER A 101 -17.42 7.43 11.78
CA SER A 101 -17.60 7.15 10.35
C SER A 101 -17.85 5.65 10.06
N VAL A 102 -18.52 5.38 8.94
CA VAL A 102 -18.66 4.01 8.42
C VAL A 102 -17.28 3.38 8.19
N LEU A 103 -16.32 4.17 7.75
CA LEU A 103 -14.94 3.72 7.54
C LEU A 103 -14.33 3.23 8.84
N ALA A 104 -14.43 4.01 9.93
CA ALA A 104 -13.90 3.62 11.24
C ALA A 104 -14.60 2.36 11.78
N ALA A 105 -15.92 2.25 11.62
CA ALA A 105 -16.68 1.09 12.05
C ALA A 105 -16.26 -0.20 11.32
N ILE A 106 -16.03 -0.14 10.01
CA ILE A 106 -15.56 -1.27 9.21
C ILE A 106 -14.11 -1.60 9.60
N ALA A 107 -13.25 -0.58 9.64
CA ALA A 107 -11.83 -0.76 9.95
C ALA A 107 -11.60 -1.32 11.35
N THR A 108 -12.38 -0.90 12.34
CA THR A 108 -12.30 -1.44 13.71
C THR A 108 -12.64 -2.93 13.74
N LYS A 109 -13.62 -3.39 12.95
CA LYS A 109 -13.94 -4.81 12.86
C LYS A 109 -12.84 -5.66 12.22
N ILE A 110 -12.01 -5.06 11.39
CA ILE A 110 -10.89 -5.73 10.70
C ILE A 110 -9.59 -5.56 11.49
N ALA A 111 -9.49 -4.53 12.31
CA ALA A 111 -8.28 -4.15 13.06
C ALA A 111 -7.69 -5.28 13.91
N TRP A 112 -8.54 -6.23 14.39
CA TRP A 112 -8.08 -7.38 15.15
C TRP A 112 -7.07 -8.25 14.38
N ILE A 113 -7.14 -8.27 13.05
CA ILE A 113 -6.21 -9.00 12.18
C ILE A 113 -4.79 -8.43 12.31
N PHE A 114 -4.68 -7.10 12.50
CA PHE A 114 -3.42 -6.38 12.63
C PHE A 114 -2.95 -6.24 14.08
N ALA A 115 -3.78 -6.61 15.05
CA ALA A 115 -3.42 -6.55 16.46
C ALA A 115 -2.15 -7.33 16.80
N PRO A 116 -1.89 -8.56 16.26
CA PRO A 116 -0.65 -9.28 16.51
C PRO A 116 0.60 -8.58 15.97
N LEU A 117 0.44 -7.69 14.99
CA LEU A 117 1.51 -6.91 14.38
C LEU A 117 1.81 -5.60 15.15
N GLY A 118 1.01 -5.30 16.19
CA GLY A 118 1.19 -4.15 17.06
C GLY A 118 0.58 -2.84 16.54
N PHE A 119 -0.20 -2.86 15.44
CA PHE A 119 -0.90 -1.69 14.90
C PHE A 119 -2.40 -1.98 14.65
N GLY A 120 -3.06 -2.61 15.61
CA GLY A 120 -4.50 -2.95 15.56
C GLY A 120 -5.46 -1.79 15.80
N ASN A 121 -5.13 -0.57 15.39
CA ASN A 121 -6.03 0.57 15.41
C ASN A 121 -6.72 0.76 14.06
N TRP A 122 -7.87 1.44 14.03
CA TRP A 122 -8.65 1.60 12.81
C TRP A 122 -7.93 2.45 11.77
N ARG A 123 -7.17 3.49 12.19
CA ARG A 123 -6.40 4.35 11.28
C ARG A 123 -5.30 3.58 10.57
N ALA A 124 -4.54 2.76 11.31
CA ALA A 124 -3.53 1.89 10.72
C ALA A 124 -4.14 0.85 9.78
N THR A 125 -5.31 0.32 10.11
CA THR A 125 -6.04 -0.63 9.27
C THR A 125 -6.45 0.01 7.94
N VAL A 126 -7.02 1.22 7.96
CA VAL A 126 -7.37 1.97 6.75
C VAL A 126 -6.13 2.26 5.91
N ALA A 127 -5.06 2.74 6.53
CA ALA A 127 -3.81 3.02 5.84
C ALA A 127 -3.20 1.75 5.21
N SER A 128 -3.26 0.60 5.90
CA SER A 128 -2.81 -0.69 5.36
C SER A 128 -3.63 -1.13 4.16
N VAL A 129 -4.96 -1.02 4.24
CA VAL A 129 -5.86 -1.39 3.13
C VAL A 129 -5.67 -0.45 1.94
N SER A 130 -5.52 0.85 2.17
CA SER A 130 -5.22 1.81 1.09
C SER A 130 -3.85 1.54 0.46
N GLY A 131 -2.86 1.14 1.26
CA GLY A 131 -1.54 0.70 0.78
C GLY A 131 -1.58 -0.54 -0.11
N LEU A 132 -2.52 -1.46 0.12
CA LEU A 132 -2.74 -2.61 -0.76
C LEU A 132 -3.28 -2.21 -2.15
N ILE A 133 -4.02 -1.11 -2.22
CA ILE A 133 -4.55 -0.59 -3.49
C ILE A 133 -3.46 0.19 -4.24
N ALA A 134 -2.81 1.11 -3.53
CA ALA A 134 -1.71 1.92 -4.05
C ALA A 134 -0.84 2.39 -2.87
N LYS A 135 0.37 1.89 -2.79
CA LYS A 135 1.30 2.21 -1.67
C LYS A 135 1.63 3.70 -1.57
N GLU A 136 1.57 4.40 -2.69
CA GLU A 136 1.77 5.85 -2.76
C GLU A 136 0.69 6.61 -1.99
N ASN A 137 -0.50 6.03 -1.84
CA ASN A 137 -1.61 6.66 -1.12
C ASN A 137 -1.51 6.56 0.40
N VAL A 138 -0.60 5.78 0.96
CA VAL A 138 -0.48 5.59 2.42
C VAL A 138 -0.25 6.93 3.13
N VAL A 139 0.68 7.75 2.62
CA VAL A 139 0.99 9.07 3.19
C VAL A 139 -0.22 10.00 3.09
N GLY A 140 -0.86 10.05 1.92
CA GLY A 140 -2.08 10.83 1.72
C GLY A 140 -3.23 10.37 2.62
N THR A 141 -3.39 9.07 2.80
CA THR A 141 -4.40 8.49 3.71
C THR A 141 -4.15 8.91 5.16
N PHE A 142 -2.91 8.85 5.63
CA PHE A 142 -2.55 9.37 6.95
C PHE A 142 -2.83 10.86 7.07
N GLY A 143 -2.52 11.67 6.06
CA GLY A 143 -2.84 13.09 6.05
C GLY A 143 -4.32 13.36 6.29
N VAL A 144 -5.17 12.63 5.59
CA VAL A 144 -6.63 12.74 5.75
C VAL A 144 -7.08 12.25 7.14
N LEU A 145 -6.58 11.08 7.58
CA LEU A 145 -6.95 10.48 8.88
C LEU A 145 -6.48 11.28 10.10
N TYR A 146 -5.43 12.07 9.96
CA TYR A 146 -4.92 12.95 11.02
C TYR A 146 -5.28 14.42 10.81
N HIS A 147 -6.28 14.71 9.96
CA HIS A 147 -6.86 16.05 9.73
C HIS A 147 -5.83 17.10 9.30
N PHE A 148 -4.86 16.71 8.52
CA PHE A 148 -3.90 17.67 7.98
C PHE A 148 -4.53 18.45 6.82
N GLY A 149 -4.79 19.76 7.05
CA GLY A 149 -5.44 20.64 6.08
C GLY A 149 -4.54 21.30 5.05
N GLY A 150 -3.25 20.93 5.00
CA GLY A 150 -2.25 21.49 4.10
C GLY A 150 -1.83 20.55 2.98
N GLU A 151 -0.89 20.98 2.15
CA GLU A 151 -0.22 20.11 1.21
C GLU A 151 0.80 19.24 1.97
N LEU A 152 0.70 17.92 1.77
CA LEU A 152 1.66 16.98 2.34
C LEU A 152 2.89 16.87 1.42
N SER A 153 4.07 16.88 2.02
CA SER A 153 5.27 16.46 1.33
C SER A 153 5.22 14.98 0.98
N GLU A 154 5.98 14.55 -0.02
CA GLU A 154 6.06 13.14 -0.42
C GLU A 154 6.46 12.23 0.75
N ASN A 155 7.23 12.76 1.69
CA ASN A 155 7.67 12.04 2.88
C ASN A 155 6.69 12.15 4.06
N GLY A 156 5.70 13.04 4.03
CA GLY A 156 4.72 13.24 5.10
C GLY A 156 5.30 13.79 6.39
N ASP A 157 6.37 14.60 6.32
CA ASP A 157 7.09 15.10 7.49
C ASP A 157 6.20 15.90 8.44
N GLU A 158 5.14 16.50 7.92
CA GLU A 158 4.20 17.36 8.64
C GLU A 158 3.29 16.59 9.60
N ILE A 159 3.06 15.31 9.33
CA ILE A 159 2.13 14.47 10.11
C ILE A 159 2.81 13.49 11.06
N TRP A 160 4.13 13.32 11.00
CA TRP A 160 4.84 12.31 11.80
C TRP A 160 4.69 12.50 13.31
N ALA A 161 4.55 13.74 13.78
CA ALA A 161 4.34 14.03 15.20
C ALA A 161 2.98 13.47 15.70
N ALA A 162 1.95 13.55 14.87
CA ALA A 162 0.63 13.00 15.18
C ALA A 162 0.62 11.47 15.05
N VAL A 163 1.20 10.94 13.99
CA VAL A 163 1.32 9.49 13.77
C VAL A 163 2.12 8.83 14.89
N ALA A 164 3.18 9.47 15.39
CA ALA A 164 4.01 8.93 16.48
C ALA A 164 3.26 8.77 17.82
N GLN A 165 2.10 9.36 17.99
CA GLN A 165 1.26 9.13 19.18
C GLN A 165 0.56 7.77 19.13
N ASP A 166 0.22 7.29 17.94
CA ASP A 166 -0.52 6.03 17.74
C ASP A 166 0.41 4.84 17.50
N TYR A 167 1.69 5.08 17.23
CA TYR A 167 2.65 4.03 16.90
C TYR A 167 3.86 4.04 17.83
N THR A 168 4.22 2.86 18.30
CA THR A 168 5.54 2.63 18.88
C THR A 168 6.57 2.42 17.76
N ALA A 169 7.86 2.53 18.06
CA ALA A 169 8.92 2.27 17.09
C ALA A 169 8.80 0.87 16.46
N LEU A 170 8.41 -0.13 17.26
CA LEU A 170 8.24 -1.50 16.80
C LEU A 170 7.00 -1.66 15.91
N SER A 171 5.87 -1.08 16.29
CA SER A 171 4.65 -1.15 15.49
C SER A 171 4.75 -0.36 14.18
N ALA A 172 5.45 0.77 14.19
CA ALA A 172 5.75 1.52 12.97
C ALA A 172 6.65 0.71 12.01
N TYR A 173 7.65 0.01 12.55
CA TYR A 173 8.50 -0.87 11.77
C TYR A 173 7.70 -2.06 11.20
N ALA A 174 6.85 -2.68 12.00
CA ALA A 174 5.96 -3.77 11.54
C ALA A 174 5.01 -3.30 10.43
N PHE A 175 4.42 -2.10 10.56
CA PHE A 175 3.57 -1.49 9.56
C PHE A 175 4.33 -1.23 8.24
N MET A 176 5.55 -0.73 8.33
CA MET A 176 6.41 -0.49 7.17
C MET A 176 6.73 -1.81 6.45
N ILE A 177 7.13 -2.85 7.17
CA ILE A 177 7.42 -4.18 6.59
C ILE A 177 6.16 -4.81 5.99
N PHE A 178 5.01 -4.67 6.65
CA PHE A 178 3.74 -5.15 6.12
C PHE A 178 3.43 -4.51 4.76
N ASN A 179 3.49 -3.19 4.66
CA ASN A 179 3.24 -2.49 3.40
C ASN A 179 4.29 -2.82 2.32
N LEU A 180 5.55 -3.05 2.71
CA LEU A 180 6.60 -3.46 1.79
C LEU A 180 6.32 -4.83 1.17
N LEU A 181 5.86 -5.79 1.98
CA LEU A 181 5.67 -7.19 1.56
C LEU A 181 4.32 -7.43 0.89
N CYS A 182 3.27 -6.71 1.28
CA CYS A 182 1.91 -6.92 0.78
C CYS A 182 1.56 -6.05 -0.42
N ALA A 183 2.20 -4.89 -0.59
CA ALA A 183 1.93 -4.00 -1.73
C ALA A 183 2.87 -4.36 -2.91
N PRO A 184 2.33 -4.79 -4.03
CA PRO A 184 3.12 -5.07 -5.23
C PRO A 184 3.67 -3.80 -5.88
#